data_788492b49d05f1ab1583df58dd2fe25a
#
_entry.id   788492b49d05f1ab1583df58dd2fe25a
#
_cell.length_a   1.000
_cell.length_b   1.000
_cell.length_c   1.000
_cell.angle_alpha   90.00
_cell.angle_beta   90.00
_cell.angle_gamma   90.00
#
_symmetry.space_group_name_H-M   'P 1'
#
loop_
_entity.id
_entity.type
_entity.pdbx_description
1 polymer ?
#
loop_
_entity_poly.entity_id
_entity_poly.type
_entity_poly.pdbx_seq_one_letter_code
_entity_poly.pdbx_strand_id
1 'polypeptide(L)'
;MATYRIIAWKGIPASIEAQDGTDSVTVQLSERFQMLIDSVAMQLGLEGSDAYLDLWSPGEPQERPGTAREVADAVAADIESRFPQFISTAFNKP
;
A
#
# COMPACT_ATOMS: atom_id res chain seq x y z
N MET A 1 11.13 18.42 3.14
CA MET A 1 9.81 17.77 3.00
C MET A 1 9.85 16.74 1.91
N ALA A 2 9.19 15.66 2.14
CA ALA A 2 9.08 14.61 1.11
C ALA A 2 7.62 14.45 0.71
N THR A 3 7.42 14.06 -0.54
CA THR A 3 6.09 13.71 -1.05
C THR A 3 6.03 12.18 -1.11
N TYR A 4 4.96 11.60 -0.62
CA TYR A 4 4.80 10.15 -0.68
C TYR A 4 3.41 9.78 -1.15
N ARG A 5 3.29 8.56 -1.64
CA ARG A 5 2.00 7.97 -1.94
C ARG A 5 2.04 6.47 -1.67
N ILE A 6 0.88 5.91 -1.38
CA ILE A 6 0.74 4.50 -1.05
C ILE A 6 0.15 3.80 -2.26
N ILE A 7 0.85 2.78 -2.74
CA ILE A 7 0.36 1.95 -3.83
C ILE A 7 -0.49 0.85 -3.20
N ALA A 8 -1.74 0.79 -3.59
CA ALA A 8 -2.69 -0.12 -2.98
C ALA A 8 -3.50 -0.89 -4.02
N TRP A 9 -3.96 -2.07 -3.63
CA TRP A 9 -4.88 -2.88 -4.41
C TRP A 9 -6.19 -2.96 -3.66
N LYS A 10 -7.23 -2.37 -4.23
CA LYS A 10 -8.57 -2.34 -3.62
C LYS A 10 -8.53 -1.83 -2.17
N GLY A 11 -7.70 -0.83 -1.91
CA GLY A 11 -7.56 -0.25 -0.58
C GLY A 11 -6.60 -0.99 0.35
N ILE A 12 -6.00 -2.09 -0.09
CA ILE A 12 -5.01 -2.82 0.71
C ILE A 12 -3.63 -2.33 0.29
N PRO A 13 -2.86 -1.71 1.20
CA PRO A 13 -1.56 -1.16 0.83
C PRO A 13 -0.55 -2.26 0.50
N ALA A 14 0.34 -1.99 -0.45
CA ALA A 14 1.38 -2.92 -0.86
C ALA A 14 2.76 -2.29 -0.76
N SER A 15 2.90 -1.02 -1.12
CA SER A 15 4.19 -0.34 -1.08
C SER A 15 4.01 1.16 -0.91
N ILE A 16 5.09 1.83 -0.52
CA ILE A 16 5.12 3.28 -0.37
C ILE A 16 6.20 3.83 -1.30
N GLU A 17 5.84 4.84 -2.09
CA GLU A 17 6.79 5.60 -2.90
C GLU A 17 6.96 6.96 -2.27
N ALA A 18 8.21 7.39 -2.08
CA ALA A 18 8.50 8.70 -1.51
C ALA A 18 9.64 9.36 -2.29
N GLN A 19 9.58 10.68 -2.38
CA GLN A 19 10.63 11.45 -3.04
C GLN A 19 10.78 12.80 -2.34
N ASP A 20 12.01 13.32 -2.32
CA ASP A 20 12.30 14.57 -1.63
C ASP A 20 13.06 15.59 -2.50
N GLY A 21 13.09 15.39 -3.79
CA GLY A 21 13.79 16.27 -4.72
C GLY A 21 15.20 15.82 -5.06
N THR A 22 15.83 15.04 -4.20
CA THR A 22 17.15 14.45 -4.47
C THR A 22 17.08 12.94 -4.58
N ASP A 23 16.25 12.32 -3.75
CA ASP A 23 16.14 10.86 -3.69
C ASP A 23 14.71 10.42 -3.96
N SER A 24 14.61 9.23 -4.54
CA SER A 24 13.34 8.55 -4.74
C SER A 24 13.48 7.16 -4.12
N VAL A 25 12.57 6.81 -3.22
CA VAL A 25 12.64 5.57 -2.46
C VAL A 25 11.32 4.82 -2.57
N THR A 26 11.39 3.52 -2.79
CA THR A 26 10.21 2.65 -2.74
C THR A 26 10.44 1.63 -1.65
N VAL A 27 9.51 1.55 -0.69
CA VAL A 27 9.56 0.57 0.39
C VAL A 27 8.39 -0.36 0.23
N GLN A 28 8.67 -1.66 0.13
CA GLN A 28 7.62 -2.65 0.06
C GLN A 28 7.19 -3.05 1.46
N LEU A 29 5.89 -3.19 1.66
CA LEU A 29 5.36 -3.67 2.93
C LEU A 29 5.67 -5.17 3.07
N SER A 30 5.47 -5.69 4.28
CA SER A 30 5.77 -7.09 4.54
C SER A 30 4.90 -8.02 3.69
N GLU A 31 5.37 -9.24 3.54
CA GLU A 31 4.73 -10.25 2.70
C GLU A 31 3.28 -10.50 3.10
N ARG A 32 2.93 -10.32 4.36
CA ARG A 32 1.55 -10.53 4.82
C ARG A 32 0.54 -9.63 4.11
N PHE A 33 0.94 -8.44 3.68
CA PHE A 33 0.06 -7.58 2.89
C PHE A 33 -0.18 -8.16 1.51
N GLN A 34 0.86 -8.70 0.88
CA GLN A 34 0.70 -9.34 -0.42
C GLN A 34 -0.18 -10.58 -0.31
N MET A 35 0.00 -11.36 0.76
CA MET A 35 -0.84 -12.53 1.01
C MET A 35 -2.30 -12.14 1.20
N LEU A 36 -2.55 -11.03 1.88
CA LEU A 36 -3.92 -10.53 2.06
C LEU A 36 -4.54 -10.14 0.72
N ILE A 37 -3.79 -9.43 -0.12
CA ILE A 37 -4.25 -9.06 -1.46
C ILE A 37 -4.59 -10.30 -2.27
N ASP A 38 -3.71 -11.29 -2.27
CA ASP A 38 -3.92 -12.54 -3.00
C ASP A 38 -5.16 -13.28 -2.50
N SER A 39 -5.35 -13.33 -1.19
CA SER A 39 -6.50 -14.00 -0.59
C SER A 39 -7.82 -13.33 -0.99
N VAL A 40 -7.86 -12.01 -0.98
CA VAL A 40 -9.06 -11.27 -1.38
C VAL A 40 -9.33 -11.48 -2.88
N ALA A 41 -8.28 -11.44 -3.70
CA ALA A 41 -8.42 -11.67 -5.14
C ALA A 41 -9.00 -13.05 -5.43
N MET A 42 -8.53 -14.07 -4.69
CA MET A 42 -9.05 -15.42 -4.84
C MET A 42 -10.51 -15.51 -4.43
N GLN A 43 -10.87 -14.89 -3.32
CA GLN A 43 -12.27 -14.90 -2.85
C GLN A 43 -13.23 -14.27 -3.84
N LEU A 44 -12.78 -13.22 -4.52
CA LEU A 44 -13.60 -12.49 -5.48
C LEU A 44 -13.51 -13.08 -6.89
N GLY A 45 -12.67 -14.11 -7.09
CA GLY A 45 -12.50 -14.72 -8.40
C GLY A 45 -11.80 -13.81 -9.41
N LEU A 46 -10.96 -12.91 -8.94
CA LEU A 46 -10.29 -11.93 -9.78
C LEU A 46 -8.91 -12.35 -10.28
N GLU A 47 -8.41 -13.50 -9.83
CA GLU A 47 -7.10 -13.97 -10.23
C GLU A 47 -6.99 -14.09 -11.74
N GLY A 48 -5.89 -13.55 -12.28
CA GLY A 48 -5.63 -13.67 -13.72
C GLY A 48 -6.55 -12.87 -14.60
N SER A 49 -7.39 -12.01 -14.04
CA SER A 49 -8.35 -11.22 -14.82
C SER A 49 -7.87 -9.78 -14.97
N ASP A 50 -8.40 -9.08 -15.96
CA ASP A 50 -8.11 -7.66 -16.15
C ASP A 50 -8.62 -6.83 -14.96
N ALA A 51 -9.71 -7.28 -14.34
CA ALA A 51 -10.27 -6.61 -13.17
C ALA A 51 -9.28 -6.58 -12.01
N TYR A 52 -8.45 -7.62 -11.85
CA TYR A 52 -7.40 -7.62 -10.84
C TYR A 52 -6.43 -6.46 -11.07
N LEU A 53 -6.00 -6.29 -12.30
CA LEU A 53 -5.05 -5.23 -12.64
C LEU A 53 -5.66 -3.84 -12.47
N ASP A 54 -6.94 -3.70 -12.77
CA ASP A 54 -7.62 -2.41 -12.68
C ASP A 54 -7.77 -1.90 -11.25
N LEU A 55 -7.67 -2.78 -10.27
CA LEU A 55 -7.82 -2.42 -8.87
C LEU A 55 -6.52 -1.88 -8.24
N TRP A 56 -5.39 -2.02 -8.94
CA TRP A 56 -4.15 -1.39 -8.52
C TRP A 56 -4.23 0.10 -8.77
N SER A 57 -3.95 0.89 -7.75
CA SER A 57 -3.92 2.34 -7.91
C SER A 57 -2.89 2.98 -6.98
N PRO A 58 -2.22 4.03 -7.47
CA PRO A 58 -1.44 4.87 -6.57
C PRO A 58 -2.39 5.74 -5.77
N GLY A 59 -2.11 5.91 -4.49
CA GLY A 59 -2.86 6.84 -3.66
C GLY A 59 -2.53 8.28 -4.03
N GLU A 60 -3.26 9.21 -3.46
CA GLU A 60 -3.00 10.62 -3.68
C GLU A 60 -1.65 11.02 -3.04
N PRO A 61 -0.86 11.86 -3.70
CA PRO A 61 0.39 12.34 -3.12
C PRO A 61 0.13 13.14 -1.84
N GLN A 62 0.94 12.89 -0.82
CA GLN A 62 0.87 13.61 0.45
C GLN A 62 2.26 14.10 0.82
N GLU A 63 2.32 15.19 1.56
CA GLU A 63 3.59 15.74 1.99
C GLU A 63 3.80 15.48 3.48
N ARG A 64 5.06 15.26 3.84
CA ARG A 64 5.44 14.99 5.22
C ARG A 64 6.87 15.46 5.45
N PRO A 65 7.19 16.04 6.62
CA PRO A 65 8.57 16.45 6.92
C PRO A 65 9.51 15.26 6.97
N GLY A 66 10.72 15.45 6.44
CA GLY A 66 11.77 14.44 6.47
C GLY A 66 12.30 14.13 5.07
N THR A 67 13.29 13.24 5.03
CA THR A 67 13.81 12.74 3.76
C THR A 67 12.88 11.68 3.18
N ALA A 68 13.07 11.36 1.91
CA ALA A 68 12.28 10.30 1.28
C ALA A 68 12.37 9.00 2.06
N ARG A 69 13.57 8.62 2.51
CA ARG A 69 13.77 7.39 3.27
C ARG A 69 13.07 7.43 4.62
N GLU A 70 13.23 8.53 5.34
CA GLU A 70 12.58 8.68 6.65
C GLU A 70 11.06 8.60 6.54
N VAL A 71 10.50 9.28 5.55
CA VAL A 71 9.06 9.30 5.34
C VAL A 71 8.55 7.91 4.93
N ALA A 72 9.22 7.26 3.98
CA ALA A 72 8.82 5.93 3.53
C ALA A 72 8.84 4.94 4.68
N ASP A 73 9.91 4.93 5.48
CA ASP A 73 10.03 4.01 6.61
C ASP A 73 8.99 4.28 7.68
N ALA A 74 8.71 5.55 7.98
CA ALA A 74 7.73 5.91 8.99
C ALA A 74 6.32 5.53 8.57
N VAL A 75 5.97 5.78 7.31
CA VAL A 75 4.65 5.42 6.78
C VAL A 75 4.50 3.91 6.75
N ALA A 76 5.55 3.19 6.32
CA ALA A 76 5.51 1.73 6.30
C ALA A 76 5.29 1.15 7.70
N ALA A 77 6.02 1.67 8.70
CA ALA A 77 5.87 1.21 10.08
C ALA A 77 4.45 1.44 10.60
N ASP A 78 3.88 2.61 10.30
CA ASP A 78 2.53 2.92 10.72
C ASP A 78 1.51 1.97 10.09
N ILE A 79 1.64 1.72 8.81
CA ILE A 79 0.75 0.80 8.10
C ILE A 79 0.89 -0.61 8.64
N GLU A 80 2.12 -1.08 8.88
CA GLU A 80 2.34 -2.41 9.42
C GLU A 80 1.68 -2.58 10.79
N SER A 81 1.71 -1.55 11.62
CA SER A 81 1.09 -1.61 12.93
C SER A 81 -0.44 -1.70 12.86
N ARG A 82 -1.03 -1.33 11.73
CA ARG A 82 -2.48 -1.36 11.52
C ARG A 82 -2.95 -2.54 10.68
N PHE A 83 -2.09 -3.52 10.46
CA PHE A 83 -2.43 -4.67 9.62
C PHE A 83 -3.75 -5.35 10.03
N PRO A 84 -4.06 -5.58 11.32
CA PRO A 84 -5.34 -6.19 11.68
C PRO A 84 -6.56 -5.41 11.20
N GLN A 85 -6.45 -4.09 11.12
CA GLN A 85 -7.53 -3.24 10.62
C GLN A 85 -7.77 -3.48 9.13
N PHE A 86 -6.69 -3.69 8.37
CA PHE A 86 -6.81 -3.96 6.94
C PHE A 86 -7.44 -5.32 6.69
N ILE A 87 -7.13 -6.33 7.51
CA ILE A 87 -7.79 -7.64 7.43
C ILE A 87 -9.29 -7.47 7.63
N SER A 88 -9.68 -6.77 8.68
CA SER A 88 -11.08 -6.57 9.00
C SER A 88 -11.82 -5.89 7.86
N THR A 89 -11.22 -4.82 7.31
CA THR A 89 -11.82 -4.08 6.21
C THR A 89 -11.90 -4.90 4.92
N ALA A 90 -10.84 -5.67 4.63
CA ALA A 90 -10.73 -6.41 3.39
C ALA A 90 -11.80 -7.50 3.25
N PHE A 91 -12.15 -8.15 4.35
CA PHE A 91 -13.13 -9.24 4.36
C PHE A 91 -14.50 -8.80 4.85
N ASN A 92 -14.64 -7.55 5.23
CA ASN A 92 -15.91 -7.02 5.68
C ASN A 92 -16.75 -6.65 4.46
N LYS A 93 -17.98 -7.13 4.42
CA LYS A 93 -18.87 -6.80 3.31
C LYS A 93 -19.54 -5.46 3.55
N PRO A 94 -19.63 -4.64 2.52
CA PRO A 94 -20.36 -3.38 2.65
C PRO A 94 -21.84 -3.57 2.92
#